data_082d627c3686b44e91027e6dd078e097
#
_entry.id   082d627c3686b44e91027e6dd078e097
#
_cell.length_a   1.000
_cell.length_b   1.000
_cell.length_c   1.000
_cell.angle_alpha   90.00
_cell.angle_beta   90.00
_cell.angle_gamma   90.00
#
_symmetry.space_group_name_H-M   'P 1'
#
loop_
_entity.id
_entity.type
_entity.pdbx_description
1 polymer ?
#
loop_
_entity_poly.entity_id
_entity_poly.type
_entity_poly.pdbx_seq_one_letter_code
_entity_poly.pdbx_strand_id
1 'polypeptide(L)'
;VEFVEGGMYLDNVVVDGRIVTGQNPWSTWSLAEAMVSTLGHTPVARERSGEEQAVRLLQVHRDKGMAAALAARAQLPQADKHLLLMHALVAGMQWRLREAWQVQRLAHR
;
A
#
# COMPACT_ATOMS: atom_id res chain seq x y z
N VAL A 1 0.46 24.19 -8.54
CA VAL A 1 0.67 22.96 -7.73
C VAL A 1 0.41 21.75 -8.60
N GLU A 2 1.39 20.87 -8.69
CA GLU A 2 1.23 19.61 -9.39
C GLU A 2 0.53 18.60 -8.48
N PHE A 3 -0.53 17.95 -8.98
CA PHE A 3 -1.25 16.92 -8.27
C PHE A 3 -0.75 15.54 -8.69
N VAL A 4 -0.23 14.78 -7.71
CA VAL A 4 0.27 13.42 -7.94
C VAL A 4 -0.68 12.43 -7.26
N GLU A 5 -1.39 11.65 -8.07
CA GLU A 5 -2.37 10.67 -7.61
C GLU A 5 -1.80 9.25 -7.68
N GLY A 6 -1.92 8.52 -6.58
CA GLY A 6 -1.63 7.10 -6.51
C GLY A 6 -2.88 6.24 -6.70
N GLY A 7 -2.73 4.92 -6.49
CA GLY A 7 -3.84 3.99 -6.51
C GLY A 7 -4.85 4.24 -5.40
N MET A 8 -6.13 3.94 -5.66
CA MET A 8 -7.18 4.07 -4.65
C MET A 8 -6.88 3.18 -3.43
N TYR A 9 -6.96 3.78 -2.24
CA TYR A 9 -6.68 3.10 -0.95
C TYR A 9 -5.28 2.49 -0.83
N LEU A 10 -4.33 2.94 -1.64
CA LEU A 10 -2.93 2.54 -1.53
C LEU A 10 -2.09 3.68 -0.97
N ASP A 11 -0.89 3.31 -0.52
CA ASP A 11 0.06 4.29 0.00
C ASP A 11 0.51 5.24 -1.11
N ASN A 12 0.38 6.52 -0.86
CA ASN A 12 0.90 7.57 -1.73
C ASN A 12 1.26 8.80 -0.90
N VAL A 13 2.54 9.04 -0.75
CA VAL A 13 3.09 10.21 -0.03
C VAL A 13 3.88 11.05 -1.01
N VAL A 14 3.60 12.33 -1.04
CA VAL A 14 4.29 13.31 -1.87
C VAL A 14 5.00 14.31 -0.98
N VAL A 15 6.29 14.52 -1.24
CA VAL A 15 7.12 15.51 -0.54
C VAL A 15 7.52 16.60 -1.53
N ASP A 16 7.17 17.83 -1.21
CA ASP A 16 7.55 19.01 -1.98
C ASP A 16 8.12 20.07 -1.03
N GLY A 17 9.45 20.15 -0.95
CA GLY A 17 10.13 21.02 0.00
C GLY A 17 9.76 20.70 1.44
N ARG A 18 9.03 21.62 2.10
CA ARG A 18 8.53 21.42 3.48
C ARG A 18 7.11 20.87 3.53
N ILE A 19 6.47 20.68 2.39
CA ILE A 19 5.11 20.16 2.31
C ILE A 19 5.18 18.65 2.13
N VAL A 20 4.51 17.92 3.02
CA VAL A 20 4.38 16.46 2.95
C VAL A 20 2.90 16.12 3.00
N THR A 21 2.42 15.40 1.99
CA THR A 21 1.00 15.02 1.90
C THR A 21 0.84 13.51 1.75
N GLY A 22 -0.17 12.97 2.41
CA GLY A 22 -0.60 11.58 2.24
C GLY A 22 -2.01 11.52 1.65
N GLN A 23 -2.25 10.60 0.74
CA GLN A 23 -3.48 10.53 -0.04
C GLN A 23 -4.68 10.02 0.77
N ASN A 24 -4.45 9.10 1.71
CA ASN A 24 -5.53 8.39 2.43
C ASN A 24 -4.98 7.79 3.74
N PRO A 25 -5.83 7.16 4.58
CA PRO A 25 -5.38 6.55 5.85
C PRO A 25 -4.24 5.55 5.70
N TRP A 26 -4.15 4.85 4.59
CA TRP A 26 -3.10 3.87 4.33
C TRP A 26 -1.73 4.49 4.04
N SER A 27 -1.68 5.80 3.84
CA SER A 27 -0.43 6.57 3.71
C SER A 27 0.12 7.07 5.04
N THR A 28 -0.57 6.85 6.15
CA THR A 28 -0.20 7.45 7.45
C THR A 28 1.19 7.04 7.91
N TRP A 29 1.55 5.77 7.78
CA TRP A 29 2.87 5.27 8.19
C TRP A 29 3.99 5.92 7.38
N SER A 30 3.84 5.91 6.05
CA SER A 30 4.83 6.52 5.14
C SER A 30 4.88 8.03 5.31
N LEU A 31 3.73 8.68 5.56
CA LEU A 31 3.65 10.10 5.83
C LEU A 31 4.44 10.47 7.08
N ALA A 32 4.26 9.72 8.18
CA ALA A 32 4.98 9.96 9.42
C ALA A 32 6.49 9.80 9.24
N GLU A 33 6.92 8.75 8.55
CA GLU A 33 8.33 8.51 8.25
C GLU A 33 8.92 9.61 7.36
N ALA A 34 8.17 10.07 6.35
CA ALA A 34 8.59 11.16 5.49
C ALA A 34 8.72 12.47 6.26
N MET A 35 7.82 12.75 7.20
CA MET A 35 7.91 13.94 8.07
C MET A 35 9.17 13.91 8.93
N VAL A 36 9.47 12.79 9.56
CA VAL A 36 10.69 12.63 10.37
C VAL A 36 11.94 12.84 9.51
N SER A 37 11.99 12.27 8.31
CA SER A 37 13.11 12.44 7.39
C SER A 37 13.25 13.89 6.91
N THR A 38 12.15 14.57 6.64
CA THR A 38 12.14 15.97 6.19
C THR A 38 12.67 16.90 7.28
N LEU A 39 12.48 16.56 8.55
CA LEU A 39 13.03 17.30 9.69
C LEU A 39 14.52 16.99 9.96
N GLY A 40 15.16 16.17 9.13
CA GLY A 40 16.57 15.84 9.25
C GLY A 40 16.87 14.67 10.21
N HIS A 41 15.87 13.93 10.61
CA HIS A 41 16.02 12.77 11.49
C HIS A 41 15.83 11.46 10.71
N THR A 42 16.33 10.36 11.26
CA THR A 42 16.12 9.02 10.71
C THR A 42 14.96 8.36 11.45
N PRO A 43 13.93 7.85 10.72
CA PRO A 43 12.84 7.13 11.37
C PRO A 43 13.34 5.89 12.11
N VAL A 44 12.76 5.62 13.26
CA VAL A 44 13.08 4.41 14.04
C VAL A 44 12.57 3.18 13.30
N ALA A 45 13.43 2.15 13.18
CA ALA A 45 13.03 0.87 12.62
C ALA A 45 11.94 0.21 13.48
N ARG A 46 10.90 -0.29 12.85
CA ARG A 46 9.76 -0.91 13.52
C ARG A 46 9.21 -2.09 12.71
N GLU A 47 8.53 -2.99 13.39
CA GLU A 47 7.79 -4.02 12.69
C GLU A 47 6.54 -3.44 12.05
N ARG A 48 6.25 -3.86 10.82
CA ARG A 48 5.03 -3.45 10.13
C ARG A 48 3.84 -4.27 10.60
N SER A 49 2.72 -3.59 10.88
CA SER A 49 1.47 -4.24 11.20
C SER A 49 0.96 -5.09 10.02
N GLY A 50 0.02 -6.00 10.29
CA GLY A 50 -0.61 -6.79 9.24
C GLY A 50 -1.31 -5.93 8.18
N GLU A 51 -1.92 -4.82 8.58
CA GLU A 51 -2.54 -3.86 7.67
C GLU A 51 -1.50 -3.20 6.77
N GLU A 52 -0.41 -2.72 7.33
CA GLU A 52 0.67 -2.11 6.56
C GLU A 52 1.31 -3.10 5.57
N GLN A 53 1.50 -4.35 5.99
CA GLN A 53 1.98 -5.40 5.11
C GLN A 53 1.02 -5.66 3.95
N ALA A 54 -0.30 -5.68 4.22
CA ALA A 54 -1.31 -5.85 3.18
C ALA A 54 -1.29 -4.70 2.16
N VAL A 55 -1.21 -3.46 2.63
CA VAL A 55 -1.12 -2.28 1.75
C VAL A 55 0.14 -2.36 0.88
N ARG A 56 1.27 -2.74 1.46
CA ARG A 56 2.52 -2.89 0.72
C ARG A 56 2.43 -3.98 -0.35
N LEU A 57 1.78 -5.10 -0.04
CA LEU A 57 1.55 -6.18 -0.99
C LEU A 57 0.69 -5.72 -2.17
N LEU A 58 -0.37 -4.96 -1.91
CA LEU A 58 -1.22 -4.36 -2.93
C LEU A 58 -0.44 -3.37 -3.80
N GLN A 59 0.45 -2.60 -3.20
CA GLN A 59 1.32 -1.69 -3.93
C GLN A 59 2.24 -2.44 -4.90
N VAL A 60 2.86 -3.52 -4.45
CA VAL A 60 3.69 -4.38 -5.31
C VAL A 60 2.87 -4.98 -6.45
N HIS A 61 1.66 -5.45 -6.17
CA HIS A 61 0.76 -5.98 -7.20
C HIS A 61 0.45 -4.93 -8.27
N ARG A 62 0.15 -3.71 -7.86
CA ARG A 62 -0.15 -2.61 -8.78
C ARG A 62 1.06 -2.24 -9.64
N ASP A 63 2.23 -2.12 -9.02
CA ASP A 63 3.43 -1.59 -9.69
C ASP A 63 4.18 -2.64 -10.51
N LYS A 64 4.18 -3.89 -10.07
CA LYS A 64 5.02 -4.97 -10.63
C LYS A 64 4.25 -6.21 -11.08
N GLY A 65 2.94 -6.27 -10.82
CA GLY A 65 2.08 -7.35 -11.25
C GLY A 65 2.00 -8.55 -10.30
N MET A 66 1.26 -9.57 -10.70
CA MET A 66 0.89 -10.70 -9.86
C MET A 66 2.07 -11.59 -9.46
N ALA A 67 3.01 -11.84 -10.37
CA ALA A 67 4.16 -12.69 -10.08
C ALA A 67 5.04 -12.09 -8.96
N ALA A 68 5.32 -10.77 -9.05
CA ALA A 68 6.07 -10.06 -8.03
C ALA A 68 5.31 -10.02 -6.69
N ALA A 69 3.99 -9.85 -6.74
CA ALA A 69 3.16 -9.83 -5.54
C ALA A 69 3.16 -11.19 -4.83
N LEU A 70 3.09 -12.30 -5.55
CA LEU A 70 3.17 -13.64 -4.96
C LEU A 70 4.54 -13.89 -4.32
N ALA A 71 5.63 -13.43 -4.93
CA ALA A 71 6.95 -13.51 -4.33
C ALA A 71 7.05 -12.66 -3.06
N ALA A 72 6.52 -11.44 -3.08
CA ALA A 72 6.48 -10.56 -1.91
C ALA A 72 5.60 -11.13 -0.79
N ARG A 73 4.54 -11.86 -1.10
CA ARG A 73 3.64 -12.48 -0.11
C ARG A 73 4.39 -13.43 0.83
N ALA A 74 5.39 -14.13 0.34
CA ALA A 74 6.22 -15.01 1.17
C ALA A 74 7.04 -14.23 2.21
N GLN A 75 7.39 -12.98 1.92
CA GLN A 75 8.14 -12.09 2.80
C GLN A 75 7.25 -11.27 3.74
N LEU A 76 5.93 -11.30 3.55
CA LEU A 76 4.94 -10.54 4.31
C LEU A 76 3.87 -11.47 4.89
N PRO A 77 4.25 -12.42 5.79
CA PRO A 77 3.33 -13.49 6.23
C PRO A 77 2.18 -13.00 7.09
N GLN A 78 2.30 -11.81 7.68
CA GLN A 78 1.29 -11.22 8.57
C GLN A 78 0.33 -10.26 7.85
N ALA A 79 0.38 -10.19 6.52
CA ALA A 79 -0.50 -9.30 5.75
C ALA A 79 -1.98 -9.60 6.06
N ASP A 80 -2.75 -8.54 6.33
CA ASP A 80 -4.15 -8.65 6.73
C ASP A 80 -5.01 -9.14 5.57
N LYS A 81 -5.58 -10.33 5.72
CA LYS A 81 -6.45 -10.94 4.70
C LYS A 81 -7.75 -10.17 4.51
N HIS A 82 -8.31 -9.60 5.57
CA HIS A 82 -9.55 -8.84 5.48
C HIS A 82 -9.36 -7.58 4.63
N LEU A 83 -8.24 -6.91 4.79
CA LEU A 83 -7.91 -5.73 3.99
C LEU A 83 -7.72 -6.11 2.52
N LEU A 84 -7.04 -7.20 2.23
CA LEU A 84 -6.88 -7.69 0.85
C LEU A 84 -8.24 -8.03 0.21
N LEU A 85 -9.13 -8.70 0.95
CA LEU A 85 -10.47 -9.03 0.47
C LEU A 85 -11.32 -7.78 0.26
N MET A 86 -11.21 -6.78 1.13
CA MET A 86 -11.88 -5.49 0.97
C MET A 86 -11.44 -4.79 -0.31
N HIS A 87 -10.15 -4.79 -0.62
CA HIS A 87 -9.63 -4.25 -1.88
C HIS A 87 -10.13 -5.03 -3.09
N ALA A 88 -10.24 -6.35 -2.99
CA ALA A 88 -10.83 -7.16 -4.05
C ALA A 88 -12.30 -6.79 -4.31
N LEU A 89 -13.07 -6.56 -3.25
CA LEU A 89 -14.45 -6.12 -3.35
C LEU A 89 -14.56 -4.75 -4.03
N VAL A 90 -13.74 -3.79 -3.61
CA VAL A 90 -13.71 -2.43 -4.19
C VAL A 90 -13.34 -2.49 -5.67
N ALA A 91 -12.34 -3.31 -6.04
CA ALA A 91 -11.95 -3.49 -7.43
C ALA A 91 -13.08 -4.11 -8.26
N GLY A 92 -13.81 -5.08 -7.69
CA GLY A 92 -14.99 -5.67 -8.33
C GLY A 92 -16.11 -4.65 -8.56
N MET A 93 -16.36 -3.79 -7.58
CA MET A 93 -17.35 -2.72 -7.68
C MET A 93 -17.01 -1.67 -8.75
N GLN A 94 -15.74 -1.53 -9.09
CA GLN A 94 -15.25 -0.63 -10.14
C GLN A 94 -15.09 -1.33 -11.49
N TRP A 95 -15.64 -2.53 -11.64
CA TRP A 95 -15.54 -3.36 -12.85
C TRP A 95 -14.11 -3.77 -13.22
N ARG A 96 -13.16 -3.72 -12.29
CA ARG A 96 -11.80 -4.24 -12.45
C ARG A 96 -11.73 -5.71 -12.06
N LEU A 97 -12.51 -6.55 -12.75
CA LEU A 97 -12.73 -7.95 -12.37
C LEU A 97 -11.44 -8.78 -12.32
N ARG A 98 -10.55 -8.57 -13.28
CA ARG A 98 -9.27 -9.28 -13.31
C ARG A 98 -8.42 -8.95 -12.08
N GLU A 99 -8.35 -7.68 -11.71
CA GLU A 99 -7.63 -7.22 -10.53
C GLU A 99 -8.26 -7.77 -9.25
N ALA A 100 -9.60 -7.75 -9.15
CA ALA A 100 -10.33 -8.30 -8.02
C ALA A 100 -10.00 -9.78 -7.81
N TRP A 101 -10.00 -10.56 -8.89
CA TRP A 101 -9.66 -11.97 -8.84
C TRP A 101 -8.21 -12.22 -8.42
N GLN A 102 -7.27 -11.43 -8.95
CA GLN A 102 -5.86 -11.51 -8.58
C GLN A 102 -5.63 -11.18 -7.10
N VAL A 103 -6.25 -10.12 -6.59
CA VAL A 103 -6.15 -9.72 -5.18
C VAL A 103 -6.79 -10.79 -4.28
N GLN A 104 -7.90 -11.37 -4.68
CA GLN A 104 -8.52 -12.48 -3.95
C GLN A 104 -7.56 -13.69 -3.84
N ARG A 105 -6.86 -14.02 -4.91
CA ARG A 105 -5.84 -15.06 -4.88
C ARG A 105 -4.71 -14.76 -3.92
N LEU A 106 -4.28 -13.50 -3.83
CA LEU A 106 -3.27 -13.07 -2.85
C LEU A 106 -3.74 -13.28 -1.42
N ALA A 107 -5.02 -13.04 -1.13
CA ALA A 107 -5.59 -13.22 0.20
C ALA A 107 -5.60 -14.69 0.64
N HIS A 108 -5.76 -15.63 -0.29
CA HIS A 108 -5.86 -17.06 -0.02
C HIS A 108 -4.53 -17.82 -0.15
N ARG A 109 -3.46 -17.12 -0.38
CA ARG A 109 -2.12 -17.71 -0.46
C ARG A 109 -1.28 -17.54 0.84
#